data_a4e65e4a5b943c74866838c620954b34
#
_entry.id   a4e65e4a5b943c74866838c620954b34
#
_cell.length_a   1.000
_cell.length_b   1.000
_cell.length_c   1.000
_cell.angle_alpha   90.00
_cell.angle_beta   90.00
_cell.angle_gamma   90.00
#
_symmetry.space_group_name_H-M   'P 1'
#
loop_
_entity.id
_entity.type
_entity.pdbx_description
1 polymer ?
#
loop_
_entity_poly.entity_id
_entity_poly.type
_entity_poly.pdbx_seq_one_letter_code
_entity_poly.pdbx_strand_id
1 'polypeptide(L)'
;MIHDSSASPLIFGGAAQSPRAALPVLPPLALYIHIPWCVRKCPYCDFNSHTASPVLPEEEYVDALLADLDQDLHAVYGRELSSIFFGGGTPSLFSAEALGRLLKGVEQRIPFASDIEITLEANPGTFEQEKFVAYRALGINRLSIGIQSFQEEKLKALGRIHNGDEAVRAAGMARQAGFDNFNMDLMHGLPDQSLDDALSDLRQAIALKPTHLSWYQLTLEPNTVFWNQPPTLPEDDTLWDICLLYTSPSPRDGLLSRMPSSA
;
A
#
# COMPACT_ATOMS: atom_id res chain seq x y z
N MET A 1 9.36 -75.21 -55.20
CA MET A 1 8.77 -74.74 -53.95
C MET A 1 9.55 -73.46 -53.57
N ILE A 2 8.92 -72.32 -53.88
CA ILE A 2 9.53 -70.96 -53.72
C ILE A 2 8.87 -70.36 -52.54
N HIS A 3 9.62 -70.08 -51.49
CA HIS A 3 9.12 -69.27 -50.35
C HIS A 3 9.30 -67.77 -50.64
N ASP A 4 8.19 -67.15 -50.80
CA ASP A 4 8.06 -65.70 -50.87
C ASP A 4 8.06 -65.14 -49.44
N SER A 5 9.03 -64.28 -49.08
CA SER A 5 9.09 -63.57 -47.82
C SER A 5 9.09 -62.08 -48.09
N SER A 6 7.90 -61.54 -48.29
CA SER A 6 7.67 -60.07 -48.33
C SER A 6 7.64 -59.51 -46.91
N ALA A 7 8.78 -58.98 -46.45
CA ALA A 7 8.83 -58.19 -45.22
C ALA A 7 8.42 -56.77 -45.53
N SER A 8 7.30 -56.32 -44.97
CA SER A 8 6.87 -54.93 -45.00
C SER A 8 7.77 -54.07 -44.10
N PRO A 9 8.18 -52.86 -44.52
CA PRO A 9 8.98 -51.98 -43.68
C PRO A 9 8.12 -51.35 -42.58
N LEU A 10 8.59 -51.49 -41.34
CA LEU A 10 8.03 -50.77 -40.20
C LEU A 10 8.28 -49.28 -40.39
N ILE A 11 7.21 -48.51 -40.62
CA ILE A 11 7.22 -47.04 -40.60
C ILE A 11 7.26 -46.65 -39.14
N PHE A 12 8.43 -46.22 -38.65
CA PHE A 12 8.52 -45.50 -37.38
C PHE A 12 7.78 -44.18 -37.52
N GLY A 13 6.61 -44.07 -36.89
CA GLY A 13 5.87 -42.83 -36.78
C GLY A 13 6.75 -41.79 -36.15
N GLY A 14 6.90 -40.62 -36.82
CA GLY A 14 7.61 -39.49 -36.30
C GLY A 14 7.04 -39.08 -34.94
N ALA A 15 7.91 -38.97 -33.95
CA ALA A 15 7.53 -38.44 -32.63
C ALA A 15 6.88 -37.07 -32.82
N ALA A 16 5.59 -36.98 -32.53
CA ALA A 16 4.91 -35.69 -32.43
C ALA A 16 5.67 -34.85 -31.41
N GLN A 17 6.28 -33.76 -31.89
CA GLN A 17 6.90 -32.79 -30.98
C GLN A 17 5.77 -32.22 -30.11
N SER A 18 5.81 -32.58 -28.83
CA SER A 18 4.93 -31.94 -27.84
C SER A 18 5.10 -30.43 -27.97
N PRO A 19 4.01 -29.67 -28.00
CA PRO A 19 4.12 -28.21 -28.06
C PRO A 19 4.99 -27.76 -26.90
N ARG A 20 6.10 -27.08 -27.19
CA ARG A 20 6.91 -26.44 -26.16
C ARG A 20 5.98 -25.59 -25.34
N ALA A 21 5.79 -25.92 -24.07
CA ALA A 21 5.06 -25.08 -23.14
C ALA A 21 5.67 -23.68 -23.22
N ALA A 22 4.85 -22.70 -23.56
CA ALA A 22 5.28 -21.31 -23.56
C ALA A 22 5.84 -20.99 -22.17
N LEU A 23 7.04 -20.42 -22.10
CA LEU A 23 7.58 -19.97 -20.83
C LEU A 23 6.58 -19.00 -20.20
N PRO A 24 6.30 -19.14 -18.89
CA PRO A 24 5.39 -18.22 -18.23
C PRO A 24 5.90 -16.79 -18.40
N VAL A 25 5.01 -15.89 -18.81
CA VAL A 25 5.31 -14.47 -18.89
C VAL A 25 5.54 -13.98 -17.45
N LEU A 26 6.69 -13.37 -17.19
CA LEU A 26 6.97 -12.80 -15.88
C LEU A 26 5.98 -11.67 -15.57
N PRO A 27 5.50 -11.56 -14.32
CA PRO A 27 4.64 -10.46 -13.94
C PRO A 27 5.37 -9.11 -14.05
N PRO A 28 4.67 -7.97 -14.13
CA PRO A 28 5.28 -6.65 -14.04
C PRO A 28 6.21 -6.55 -12.82
N LEU A 29 7.32 -5.84 -12.97
CA LEU A 29 8.28 -5.66 -11.88
C LEU A 29 7.86 -4.48 -11.02
N ALA A 30 7.72 -4.71 -9.73
CA ALA A 30 7.45 -3.70 -8.71
C ALA A 30 8.61 -3.62 -7.72
N LEU A 31 8.87 -2.43 -7.18
CA LEU A 31 9.85 -2.20 -6.13
C LEU A 31 9.15 -1.68 -4.88
N TYR A 32 9.36 -2.35 -3.74
CA TYR A 32 8.99 -1.84 -2.43
C TYR A 32 10.21 -1.28 -1.73
N ILE A 33 10.10 -0.04 -1.25
CA ILE A 33 11.16 0.64 -0.50
C ILE A 33 10.67 0.88 0.92
N HIS A 34 11.37 0.32 1.89
CA HIS A 34 11.02 0.41 3.29
C HIS A 34 11.72 1.58 3.97
N ILE A 35 10.94 2.49 4.59
CA ILE A 35 11.45 3.60 5.40
C ILE A 35 10.92 3.43 6.82
N PRO A 36 11.75 3.03 7.80
CA PRO A 36 11.27 2.49 9.07
C PRO A 36 10.93 3.56 10.12
N TRP A 37 11.06 4.84 9.87
CA TRP A 37 10.88 5.86 10.91
C TRP A 37 9.47 6.41 10.97
N CYS A 38 8.99 6.59 12.23
CA CYS A 38 7.75 7.27 12.57
C CYS A 38 8.04 8.40 13.56
N VAL A 39 7.27 9.48 13.55
CA VAL A 39 7.30 10.48 14.62
C VAL A 39 7.01 9.80 15.98
N ARG A 40 6.02 8.90 15.97
CA ARG A 40 5.62 8.10 17.13
C ARG A 40 5.13 6.74 16.65
N LYS A 41 5.56 5.66 17.29
CA LYS A 41 5.05 4.31 17.01
C LYS A 41 3.68 4.13 17.64
N CYS A 42 2.69 3.73 16.83
CA CYS A 42 1.33 3.47 17.30
C CYS A 42 1.27 2.20 18.17
N PRO A 43 0.39 2.14 19.19
CA PRO A 43 0.33 1.02 20.13
C PRO A 43 -0.14 -0.31 19.51
N TYR A 44 -0.74 -0.28 18.34
CA TYR A 44 -1.20 -1.46 17.59
C TYR A 44 -0.24 -1.92 16.50
N CYS A 45 0.78 -1.10 16.15
CA CYS A 45 1.58 -1.32 14.95
C CYS A 45 2.67 -2.38 15.19
N ASP A 46 2.62 -3.45 14.41
CA ASP A 46 3.60 -4.53 14.37
C ASP A 46 4.67 -4.37 13.27
N PHE A 47 4.52 -3.35 12.42
CA PHE A 47 5.47 -3.11 11.34
C PHE A 47 6.88 -2.89 11.88
N ASN A 48 7.87 -3.21 11.05
CA ASN A 48 9.27 -2.87 11.31
C ASN A 48 9.46 -1.35 11.26
N SER A 49 9.02 -0.69 12.32
CA SER A 49 9.06 0.76 12.44
C SER A 49 9.62 1.21 13.78
N HIS A 50 10.31 2.34 13.79
CA HIS A 50 11.02 2.88 14.94
C HIS A 50 10.69 4.35 15.11
N THR A 51 10.68 4.82 16.36
CA THR A 51 10.55 6.27 16.61
C THR A 51 11.77 6.99 16.04
N ALA A 52 11.52 8.04 15.27
CA ALA A 52 12.55 8.85 14.64
C ALA A 52 13.41 9.56 15.69
N SER A 53 14.71 9.62 15.45
CA SER A 53 15.60 10.56 16.11
C SER A 53 15.33 12.00 15.63
N PRO A 54 15.75 13.04 16.36
CA PRO A 54 15.58 14.43 15.93
C PRO A 54 16.18 14.73 14.55
N VAL A 55 17.21 13.99 14.16
CA VAL A 55 17.83 14.04 12.83
C VAL A 55 17.82 12.64 12.26
N LEU A 56 17.18 12.48 11.09
CA LEU A 56 17.17 11.22 10.36
C LEU A 56 18.49 11.04 9.61
N PRO A 57 19.08 9.82 9.61
CA PRO A 57 20.29 9.52 8.84
C PRO A 57 19.92 9.27 7.35
N GLU A 58 19.32 10.25 6.68
CA GLU A 58 18.72 10.09 5.35
C GLU A 58 19.78 9.66 4.31
N GLU A 59 20.92 10.34 4.30
CA GLU A 59 21.99 10.08 3.33
C GLU A 59 22.56 8.67 3.46
N GLU A 60 22.90 8.27 4.71
CA GLU A 60 23.44 6.94 4.98
C GLU A 60 22.42 5.84 4.65
N TYR A 61 21.14 6.12 4.93
CA TYR A 61 20.10 5.16 4.64
C TYR A 61 19.82 5.01 3.15
N VAL A 62 19.86 6.09 2.39
CA VAL A 62 19.78 6.05 0.92
C VAL A 62 20.94 5.25 0.34
N ASP A 63 22.17 5.43 0.85
CA ASP A 63 23.32 4.63 0.42
C ASP A 63 23.11 3.14 0.70
N ALA A 64 22.61 2.79 1.89
CA ALA A 64 22.33 1.41 2.26
C ALA A 64 21.25 0.79 1.36
N LEU A 65 20.16 1.50 1.07
CA LEU A 65 19.10 1.03 0.17
C LEU A 65 19.61 0.80 -1.26
N LEU A 66 20.46 1.68 -1.76
CA LEU A 66 21.02 1.50 -3.10
C LEU A 66 22.03 0.35 -3.16
N ALA A 67 22.80 0.15 -2.08
CA ALA A 67 23.71 -1.00 -1.97
C ALA A 67 22.96 -2.32 -1.84
N ASP A 68 21.81 -2.34 -1.16
CA ASP A 68 20.91 -3.49 -1.08
C ASP A 68 20.32 -3.82 -2.45
N LEU A 69 19.80 -2.81 -3.16
CA LEU A 69 19.28 -2.96 -4.52
C LEU A 69 20.33 -3.53 -5.48
N ASP A 70 21.60 -3.12 -5.34
CA ASP A 70 22.69 -3.64 -6.18
C ASP A 70 22.86 -5.16 -6.06
N GLN A 71 22.56 -5.73 -4.90
CA GLN A 71 22.61 -7.18 -4.68
C GLN A 71 21.47 -7.94 -5.40
N ASP A 72 20.31 -7.28 -5.57
CA ASP A 72 19.11 -7.88 -6.15
C ASP A 72 18.97 -7.67 -7.66
N LEU A 73 19.87 -6.89 -8.29
CA LEU A 73 19.82 -6.59 -9.73
C LEU A 73 19.82 -7.86 -10.61
N HIS A 74 20.42 -8.93 -10.16
CA HIS A 74 20.42 -10.22 -10.89
C HIS A 74 19.01 -10.80 -11.07
N ALA A 75 18.03 -10.45 -10.20
CA ALA A 75 16.64 -10.91 -10.27
C ALA A 75 15.76 -10.03 -11.18
N VAL A 76 16.27 -8.90 -11.64
CA VAL A 76 15.50 -7.95 -12.48
C VAL A 76 15.30 -8.48 -13.90
N TYR A 77 16.25 -9.23 -14.42
CA TYR A 77 16.22 -9.83 -15.78
C TYR A 77 16.00 -8.82 -16.92
N GLY A 78 16.52 -7.59 -16.77
CA GLY A 78 16.39 -6.53 -17.79
C GLY A 78 14.99 -5.96 -17.96
N ARG A 79 14.10 -6.17 -16.97
CA ARG A 79 12.75 -5.60 -16.96
C ARG A 79 12.77 -4.14 -16.49
N GLU A 80 11.74 -3.39 -16.89
CA GLU A 80 11.47 -2.05 -16.37
C GLU A 80 10.63 -2.12 -15.11
N LEU A 81 10.76 -1.14 -14.22
CA LEU A 81 9.87 -0.96 -13.08
C LEU A 81 8.52 -0.39 -13.53
N SER A 82 7.45 -1.10 -13.24
CA SER A 82 6.07 -0.65 -13.46
C SER A 82 5.52 0.13 -12.27
N SER A 83 6.04 -0.13 -11.05
CA SER A 83 5.64 0.60 -9.86
C SER A 83 6.74 0.64 -8.80
N ILE A 84 6.70 1.70 -7.98
CA ILE A 84 7.49 1.85 -6.76
C ILE A 84 6.54 2.20 -5.63
N PHE A 85 6.71 1.55 -4.48
CA PHE A 85 5.94 1.82 -3.28
C PHE A 85 6.88 2.14 -2.11
N PHE A 86 6.82 3.37 -1.61
CA PHE A 86 7.49 3.78 -0.39
C PHE A 86 6.57 3.55 0.80
N GLY A 87 6.92 2.59 1.65
CA GLY A 87 6.13 2.20 2.81
C GLY A 87 6.95 1.95 4.06
N GLY A 88 6.29 1.49 5.12
CA GLY A 88 6.90 1.04 6.35
C GLY A 88 6.49 1.80 7.59
N GLY A 89 7.27 2.79 8.01
CA GLY A 89 6.92 3.68 9.12
C GLY A 89 6.13 4.89 8.64
N THR A 90 6.82 5.94 8.28
CA THR A 90 6.24 7.17 7.72
C THR A 90 7.19 7.73 6.67
N PRO A 91 7.16 7.22 5.44
CA PRO A 91 8.08 7.62 4.37
C PRO A 91 8.10 9.13 4.09
N SER A 92 6.96 9.81 4.29
CA SER A 92 6.85 11.27 4.14
C SER A 92 7.63 12.10 5.19
N LEU A 93 8.32 11.46 6.13
CA LEU A 93 9.28 12.14 7.00
C LEU A 93 10.56 12.49 6.26
N PHE A 94 10.95 11.71 5.26
CA PHE A 94 12.15 11.99 4.48
C PHE A 94 12.03 13.29 3.71
N SER A 95 13.16 13.95 3.53
CA SER A 95 13.25 15.13 2.68
C SER A 95 13.01 14.79 1.21
N ALA A 96 12.51 15.75 0.45
CA ALA A 96 12.38 15.59 -1.00
C ALA A 96 13.76 15.39 -1.67
N GLU A 97 14.80 15.97 -1.10
CA GLU A 97 16.19 15.80 -1.57
C GLU A 97 16.64 14.34 -1.45
N ALA A 98 16.44 13.71 -0.28
CA ALA A 98 16.81 12.32 -0.05
C ALA A 98 15.99 11.36 -0.93
N LEU A 99 14.67 11.57 -1.05
CA LEU A 99 13.81 10.77 -1.93
C LEU A 99 14.19 10.94 -3.41
N GLY A 100 14.52 12.16 -3.83
CA GLY A 100 14.98 12.45 -5.20
C GLY A 100 16.31 11.76 -5.52
N ARG A 101 17.26 11.78 -4.59
CA ARG A 101 18.52 11.05 -4.71
C ARG A 101 18.29 9.54 -4.83
N LEU A 102 17.40 9.00 -4.00
CA LEU A 102 17.05 7.58 -4.04
C LEU A 102 16.37 7.19 -5.36
N LEU A 103 15.35 7.91 -5.80
CA LEU A 103 14.67 7.65 -7.09
C LEU A 103 15.63 7.70 -8.27
N LYS A 104 16.51 8.70 -8.32
CA LYS A 104 17.54 8.79 -9.36
C LYS A 104 18.51 7.61 -9.31
N GLY A 105 18.91 7.19 -8.11
CA GLY A 105 19.80 6.04 -7.93
C GLY A 105 19.14 4.72 -8.36
N VAL A 106 17.83 4.55 -8.14
CA VAL A 106 17.05 3.41 -8.61
C VAL A 106 16.94 3.43 -10.13
N GLU A 107 16.57 4.57 -10.73
CA GLU A 107 16.40 4.71 -12.17
C GLU A 107 17.70 4.44 -12.96
N GLN A 108 18.86 4.80 -12.39
CA GLN A 108 20.17 4.49 -12.99
C GLN A 108 20.46 2.98 -13.02
N ARG A 109 19.81 2.17 -12.19
CA ARG A 109 20.00 0.71 -12.07
C ARG A 109 18.93 -0.07 -12.81
N ILE A 110 17.70 0.39 -12.72
CA ILE A 110 16.51 -0.26 -13.29
C ILE A 110 15.69 0.82 -14.00
N PRO A 111 15.53 0.77 -15.32
CA PRO A 111 14.74 1.77 -16.04
C PRO A 111 13.28 1.76 -15.58
N PHE A 112 12.67 2.92 -15.61
CA PHE A 112 11.24 3.08 -15.28
C PHE A 112 10.40 2.94 -16.55
N ALA A 113 9.26 2.26 -16.42
CA ALA A 113 8.23 2.29 -17.45
C ALA A 113 7.70 3.71 -17.64
N SER A 114 7.27 4.04 -18.84
CA SER A 114 6.80 5.40 -19.18
C SER A 114 5.57 5.84 -18.39
N ASP A 115 4.80 4.88 -17.87
CA ASP A 115 3.58 5.06 -17.08
C ASP A 115 3.74 4.57 -15.62
N ILE A 116 4.96 4.55 -15.12
CA ILE A 116 5.26 4.06 -13.76
C ILE A 116 4.39 4.73 -12.69
N GLU A 117 3.83 3.92 -11.78
CA GLU A 117 3.20 4.41 -10.57
C GLU A 117 4.23 4.49 -9.43
N ILE A 118 4.37 5.67 -8.83
CA ILE A 118 5.23 5.87 -7.65
C ILE A 118 4.37 6.33 -6.50
N THR A 119 4.15 5.44 -5.53
CA THR A 119 3.33 5.67 -4.33
C THR A 119 4.19 6.03 -3.14
N LEU A 120 3.75 7.03 -2.37
CA LEU A 120 4.34 7.41 -1.08
C LEU A 120 3.30 7.33 0.03
N GLU A 121 3.61 6.62 1.10
CA GLU A 121 2.81 6.65 2.34
C GLU A 121 3.06 7.93 3.13
N ALA A 122 1.99 8.50 3.67
CA ALA A 122 2.01 9.73 4.43
C ALA A 122 0.97 9.74 5.56
N ASN A 123 1.26 10.47 6.64
CA ASN A 123 0.34 10.65 7.77
C ASN A 123 -0.11 12.10 7.89
N PRO A 124 -1.39 12.41 8.17
CA PRO A 124 -1.91 13.77 8.22
C PRO A 124 -1.16 14.74 9.13
N GLY A 125 -0.72 14.32 10.31
CA GLY A 125 -0.03 15.17 11.26
C GLY A 125 1.40 15.59 10.92
N THR A 126 1.93 15.13 9.77
CA THR A 126 3.28 15.46 9.30
C THR A 126 3.25 16.26 8.00
N PHE A 127 2.09 16.82 7.66
CA PHE A 127 1.84 17.46 6.39
C PHE A 127 2.37 18.89 6.32
N GLU A 128 3.29 19.07 5.43
CA GLU A 128 3.64 20.40 4.93
C GLU A 128 3.30 20.43 3.44
N GLN A 129 2.43 21.32 3.04
CA GLN A 129 1.99 21.44 1.64
C GLN A 129 3.18 21.57 0.69
N GLU A 130 4.24 22.27 1.11
CA GLU A 130 5.47 22.46 0.34
C GLU A 130 6.18 21.12 0.06
N LYS A 131 6.17 20.19 1.02
CA LYS A 131 6.73 18.84 0.82
C LYS A 131 5.99 18.08 -0.27
N PHE A 132 4.66 18.14 -0.30
CA PHE A 132 3.90 17.43 -1.34
C PHE A 132 4.15 17.98 -2.74
N VAL A 133 4.25 19.30 -2.88
CA VAL A 133 4.64 19.91 -4.15
C VAL A 133 6.02 19.41 -4.58
N ALA A 134 6.98 19.34 -3.65
CA ALA A 134 8.31 18.83 -3.92
C ALA A 134 8.28 17.32 -4.30
N TYR A 135 7.54 16.48 -3.58
CA TYR A 135 7.40 15.07 -3.93
C TYR A 135 6.75 14.87 -5.31
N ARG A 136 5.73 15.67 -5.63
CA ARG A 136 5.10 15.63 -6.96
C ARG A 136 6.09 15.98 -8.06
N ALA A 137 6.96 16.96 -7.82
CA ALA A 137 8.01 17.37 -8.77
C ALA A 137 9.08 16.28 -8.98
N LEU A 138 9.28 15.37 -8.03
CA LEU A 138 10.17 14.21 -8.16
C LEU A 138 9.59 13.07 -9.01
N GLY A 139 8.31 13.17 -9.42
CA GLY A 139 7.62 12.10 -10.15
C GLY A 139 6.78 11.18 -9.27
N ILE A 140 6.73 11.37 -7.94
CA ILE A 140 5.76 10.66 -7.09
C ILE A 140 4.38 11.09 -7.56
N ASN A 141 3.53 10.11 -7.94
CA ASN A 141 2.25 10.38 -8.60
C ASN A 141 1.05 9.78 -7.89
N ARG A 142 1.26 9.07 -6.78
CA ARG A 142 0.23 8.53 -5.92
C ARG A 142 0.59 8.72 -4.45
N LEU A 143 -0.42 8.99 -3.61
CA LEU A 143 -0.27 9.02 -2.15
C LEU A 143 -1.14 7.95 -1.49
N SER A 144 -0.67 7.36 -0.38
CA SER A 144 -1.49 6.60 0.57
C SER A 144 -1.50 7.35 1.89
N ILE A 145 -2.67 7.82 2.32
CA ILE A 145 -2.80 8.73 3.46
C ILE A 145 -3.42 7.98 4.63
N GLY A 146 -2.63 7.75 5.68
CA GLY A 146 -3.04 7.03 6.87
C GLY A 146 -3.97 7.84 7.78
N ILE A 147 -5.23 7.99 7.40
CA ILE A 147 -6.28 8.70 8.13
C ILE A 147 -6.68 7.93 9.39
N GLN A 148 -6.96 6.64 9.26
CA GLN A 148 -7.45 5.68 10.22
C GLN A 148 -8.89 5.93 10.70
N SER A 149 -9.22 7.14 11.13
CA SER A 149 -10.56 7.61 11.52
C SER A 149 -10.62 9.14 11.41
N PHE A 150 -11.81 9.70 11.33
CA PHE A 150 -12.03 11.14 11.45
C PHE A 150 -12.49 11.54 12.87
N GLN A 151 -12.71 10.56 13.75
CA GLN A 151 -13.19 10.78 15.10
C GLN A 151 -12.01 10.93 16.06
N GLU A 152 -11.99 12.05 16.79
CA GLU A 152 -10.88 12.43 17.66
C GLU A 152 -10.62 11.39 18.76
N GLU A 153 -11.69 10.83 19.36
CA GLU A 153 -11.59 9.84 20.42
C GLU A 153 -10.95 8.54 19.90
N LYS A 154 -11.33 8.09 18.70
CA LYS A 154 -10.77 6.91 18.06
C LYS A 154 -9.30 7.13 17.69
N LEU A 155 -8.96 8.30 17.15
CA LEU A 155 -7.57 8.65 16.85
C LEU A 155 -6.71 8.70 18.11
N LYS A 156 -7.20 9.25 19.21
CA LYS A 156 -6.51 9.24 20.51
C LYS A 156 -6.31 7.82 21.02
N ALA A 157 -7.34 6.98 20.95
CA ALA A 157 -7.25 5.58 21.37
C ALA A 157 -6.19 4.82 20.54
N LEU A 158 -6.09 5.10 19.24
CA LEU A 158 -5.05 4.55 18.35
C LEU A 158 -3.66 5.17 18.58
N GLY A 159 -3.52 6.16 19.45
CA GLY A 159 -2.26 6.85 19.66
C GLY A 159 -1.81 7.71 18.49
N ARG A 160 -2.73 8.12 17.61
CA ARG A 160 -2.43 9.01 16.46
C ARG A 160 -2.11 10.41 16.94
N ILE A 161 -1.27 11.11 16.17
CA ILE A 161 -0.80 12.46 16.48
C ILE A 161 -1.65 13.55 15.81
N HIS A 162 -2.44 13.18 14.81
CA HIS A 162 -3.33 14.10 14.08
C HIS A 162 -4.77 13.99 14.60
N ASN A 163 -5.56 15.00 14.33
CA ASN A 163 -7.00 15.06 14.61
C ASN A 163 -7.83 14.93 13.30
N GLY A 164 -9.17 14.86 13.45
CA GLY A 164 -10.07 14.69 12.31
C GLY A 164 -10.01 15.84 11.29
N ASP A 165 -9.83 17.09 11.75
CA ASP A 165 -9.70 18.25 10.85
C ASP A 165 -8.41 18.19 10.04
N GLU A 166 -7.33 17.71 10.62
CA GLU A 166 -6.06 17.49 9.91
C GLU A 166 -6.20 16.40 8.87
N ALA A 167 -6.94 15.33 9.18
CA ALA A 167 -7.26 14.27 8.23
C ALA A 167 -8.03 14.81 7.00
N VAL A 168 -9.03 15.68 7.22
CA VAL A 168 -9.78 16.33 6.13
C VAL A 168 -8.88 17.27 5.32
N ARG A 169 -8.07 18.09 6.00
CA ARG A 169 -7.14 19.00 5.33
C ARG A 169 -6.12 18.28 4.46
N ALA A 170 -5.66 17.09 4.88
CA ALA A 170 -4.69 16.30 4.14
C ALA A 170 -5.14 15.98 2.71
N ALA A 171 -6.42 15.62 2.52
CA ALA A 171 -6.98 15.39 1.19
C ALA A 171 -7.00 16.66 0.32
N GLY A 172 -7.32 17.81 0.92
CA GLY A 172 -7.27 19.11 0.25
C GLY A 172 -5.86 19.47 -0.19
N MET A 173 -4.88 19.30 0.70
CA MET A 173 -3.47 19.60 0.44
C MET A 173 -2.88 18.69 -0.64
N ALA A 174 -3.24 17.39 -0.64
CA ALA A 174 -2.82 16.46 -1.69
C ALA A 174 -3.28 16.97 -3.08
N ARG A 175 -4.55 17.36 -3.22
CA ARG A 175 -5.06 17.91 -4.49
C ARG A 175 -4.39 19.23 -4.88
N GLN A 176 -4.20 20.15 -3.93
CA GLN A 176 -3.53 21.42 -4.18
C GLN A 176 -2.07 21.24 -4.64
N ALA A 177 -1.42 20.15 -4.19
CA ALA A 177 -0.09 19.78 -4.63
C ALA A 177 -0.08 19.03 -5.99
N GLY A 178 -1.24 18.79 -6.61
CA GLY A 178 -1.37 18.14 -7.92
C GLY A 178 -1.42 16.62 -7.87
N PHE A 179 -1.81 16.02 -6.72
CA PHE A 179 -2.08 14.59 -6.65
C PHE A 179 -3.56 14.32 -6.94
N ASP A 180 -3.84 13.86 -8.15
CA ASP A 180 -5.17 13.39 -8.53
C ASP A 180 -5.43 11.94 -8.11
N ASN A 181 -4.35 11.15 -7.89
CA ASN A 181 -4.42 9.77 -7.45
C ASN A 181 -3.96 9.66 -6.00
N PHE A 182 -4.90 9.42 -5.09
CA PHE A 182 -4.58 9.15 -3.69
C PHE A 182 -5.56 8.18 -3.06
N ASN A 183 -5.03 7.39 -2.14
CA ASN A 183 -5.75 6.46 -1.29
C ASN A 183 -5.91 7.06 0.11
N MET A 184 -7.02 6.77 0.76
CA MET A 184 -7.22 6.99 2.19
C MET A 184 -7.29 5.66 2.90
N ASP A 185 -6.44 5.48 3.90
CA ASP A 185 -6.44 4.30 4.74
C ASP A 185 -7.34 4.57 5.95
N LEU A 186 -8.39 3.77 6.11
CA LEU A 186 -9.29 3.78 7.26
C LEU A 186 -9.24 2.44 7.98
N MET A 187 -9.41 2.49 9.29
CA MET A 187 -9.52 1.30 10.13
C MET A 187 -10.92 1.17 10.70
N HIS A 188 -11.36 -0.07 10.87
CA HIS A 188 -12.57 -0.40 11.64
C HIS A 188 -12.27 -1.40 12.77
N GLY A 189 -13.27 -1.67 13.59
CA GLY A 189 -13.05 -2.46 14.79
C GLY A 189 -12.20 -1.72 15.83
N LEU A 190 -12.28 -0.40 15.85
CA LEU A 190 -11.52 0.47 16.74
C LEU A 190 -12.04 0.35 18.18
N PRO A 191 -11.25 0.73 19.20
CA PRO A 191 -11.71 0.72 20.59
C PRO A 191 -13.04 1.44 20.75
N ASP A 192 -14.02 0.76 21.38
CA ASP A 192 -15.37 1.24 21.62
C ASP A 192 -16.10 1.78 20.37
N GLN A 193 -15.79 1.26 19.18
CA GLN A 193 -16.40 1.71 17.93
C GLN A 193 -17.77 1.06 17.72
N SER A 194 -18.80 1.87 17.52
CA SER A 194 -20.10 1.43 17.08
C SER A 194 -20.18 1.31 15.54
N LEU A 195 -21.25 0.65 15.06
CA LEU A 195 -21.56 0.61 13.62
C LEU A 195 -21.75 2.00 13.03
N ASP A 196 -22.41 2.91 13.77
CA ASP A 196 -22.64 4.28 13.32
C ASP A 196 -21.33 5.08 13.22
N ASP A 197 -20.40 4.86 14.14
CA ASP A 197 -19.05 5.47 14.07
C ASP A 197 -18.32 5.02 12.79
N ALA A 198 -18.33 3.73 12.51
CA ALA A 198 -17.69 3.17 11.31
C ALA A 198 -18.32 3.72 10.03
N LEU A 199 -19.66 3.79 9.98
CA LEU A 199 -20.39 4.40 8.86
C LEU A 199 -20.09 5.89 8.69
N SER A 200 -19.94 6.62 9.79
CA SER A 200 -19.57 8.04 9.77
C SER A 200 -18.20 8.25 9.12
N ASP A 201 -17.20 7.47 9.50
CA ASP A 201 -15.86 7.51 8.92
C ASP A 201 -15.88 7.20 7.40
N LEU A 202 -16.61 6.16 6.98
CA LEU A 202 -16.76 5.82 5.57
C LEU A 202 -17.44 6.93 4.76
N ARG A 203 -18.55 7.49 5.28
CA ARG A 203 -19.27 8.59 4.60
C ARG A 203 -18.39 9.81 4.42
N GLN A 204 -17.61 10.15 5.45
CA GLN A 204 -16.69 11.27 5.40
C GLN A 204 -15.56 11.06 4.39
N ALA A 205 -14.97 9.86 4.36
CA ALA A 205 -13.96 9.52 3.37
C ALA A 205 -14.51 9.59 1.93
N ILE A 206 -15.70 9.02 1.68
CA ILE A 206 -16.36 9.07 0.37
C ILE A 206 -16.65 10.52 -0.05
N ALA A 207 -17.09 11.38 0.87
CA ALA A 207 -17.34 12.78 0.59
C ALA A 207 -16.08 13.56 0.17
N LEU A 208 -14.92 13.10 0.63
CA LEU A 208 -13.61 13.65 0.24
C LEU A 208 -13.14 13.14 -1.13
N LYS A 209 -13.84 12.20 -1.75
CA LYS A 209 -13.63 11.71 -3.12
C LYS A 209 -12.19 11.25 -3.39
N PRO A 210 -11.58 10.37 -2.60
CA PRO A 210 -10.31 9.75 -2.96
C PRO A 210 -10.49 8.88 -4.21
N THR A 211 -9.40 8.54 -4.90
CA THR A 211 -9.45 7.57 -6.00
C THR A 211 -9.52 6.13 -5.49
N HIS A 212 -8.99 5.90 -4.29
CA HIS A 212 -8.98 4.60 -3.62
C HIS A 212 -9.28 4.77 -2.14
N LEU A 213 -9.87 3.75 -1.54
CA LEU A 213 -10.15 3.66 -0.12
C LEU A 213 -9.72 2.29 0.38
N SER A 214 -8.79 2.26 1.33
CA SER A 214 -8.43 1.06 2.08
C SER A 214 -9.25 1.02 3.36
N TRP A 215 -9.90 -0.10 3.61
CA TRP A 215 -10.73 -0.33 4.80
C TRP A 215 -10.30 -1.64 5.45
N TYR A 216 -9.64 -1.57 6.60
CA TYR A 216 -9.08 -2.75 7.24
C TYR A 216 -9.36 -2.78 8.74
N GLN A 217 -9.45 -3.99 9.29
CA GLN A 217 -9.78 -4.21 10.69
C GLN A 217 -8.55 -4.01 11.57
N LEU A 218 -8.76 -3.39 12.75
CA LEU A 218 -7.76 -3.41 13.81
C LEU A 218 -7.56 -4.84 14.30
N THR A 219 -6.33 -5.33 14.23
CA THR A 219 -5.91 -6.62 14.78
C THR A 219 -4.96 -6.42 15.96
N LEU A 220 -5.00 -7.34 16.90
CA LEU A 220 -4.10 -7.34 18.07
C LEU A 220 -2.90 -8.23 17.73
N GLU A 221 -1.82 -7.62 17.30
CA GLU A 221 -0.63 -8.34 16.86
C GLU A 221 0.38 -8.55 18.00
N PRO A 222 1.03 -9.73 18.08
CA PRO A 222 2.08 -9.98 19.05
C PRO A 222 3.19 -8.91 19.04
N ASN A 223 3.79 -8.67 20.20
CA ASN A 223 4.82 -7.66 20.39
C ASN A 223 4.36 -6.19 20.26
N THR A 224 3.06 -5.95 20.26
CA THR A 224 2.49 -4.59 20.34
C THR A 224 2.03 -4.25 21.75
N VAL A 225 1.79 -2.96 22.00
CA VAL A 225 1.22 -2.52 23.28
C VAL A 225 -0.21 -3.06 23.42
N PHE A 226 -0.99 -3.05 22.35
CA PHE A 226 -2.37 -3.54 22.37
C PHE A 226 -2.47 -5.05 22.58
N TRP A 227 -1.47 -5.83 22.18
CA TRP A 227 -1.42 -7.25 22.54
C TRP A 227 -1.27 -7.47 24.04
N ASN A 228 -0.38 -6.69 24.68
CA ASN A 228 -0.09 -6.81 26.10
C ASN A 228 -1.16 -6.15 26.99
N GLN A 229 -1.82 -5.13 26.49
CA GLN A 229 -2.86 -4.35 27.16
C GLN A 229 -3.99 -4.08 26.17
N PRO A 230 -4.83 -5.09 25.89
CA PRO A 230 -5.89 -4.97 24.89
C PRO A 230 -6.89 -3.88 25.28
N PRO A 231 -7.23 -2.98 24.36
CA PRO A 231 -8.34 -2.07 24.55
C PRO A 231 -9.69 -2.82 24.48
N THR A 232 -10.77 -2.19 24.92
CA THR A 232 -12.10 -2.70 24.69
C THR A 232 -12.43 -2.62 23.19
N LEU A 233 -12.60 -3.76 22.55
CA LEU A 233 -12.99 -3.85 21.14
C LEU A 233 -14.50 -4.13 21.02
N PRO A 234 -15.12 -3.78 19.87
CA PRO A 234 -16.48 -4.20 19.59
C PRO A 234 -16.65 -5.71 19.62
N GLU A 235 -17.85 -6.18 19.96
CA GLU A 235 -18.19 -7.60 19.92
C GLU A 235 -18.15 -8.14 18.48
N ASP A 236 -17.93 -9.45 18.33
CA ASP A 236 -17.75 -10.12 17.03
C ASP A 236 -18.92 -9.86 16.07
N ASP A 237 -20.16 -9.86 16.56
CA ASP A 237 -21.34 -9.57 15.74
C ASP A 237 -21.28 -8.14 15.15
N THR A 238 -20.87 -7.16 15.96
CA THR A 238 -20.69 -5.78 15.50
C THR A 238 -19.54 -5.68 14.50
N LEU A 239 -18.42 -6.37 14.74
CA LEU A 239 -17.29 -6.42 13.81
C LEU A 239 -17.70 -7.02 12.46
N TRP A 240 -18.51 -8.08 12.51
CA TRP A 240 -19.04 -8.72 11.32
C TRP A 240 -19.96 -7.80 10.52
N ASP A 241 -20.88 -7.12 11.18
CA ASP A 241 -21.78 -6.14 10.55
C ASP A 241 -20.97 -5.01 9.88
N ILE A 242 -19.98 -4.47 10.57
CA ILE A 242 -19.07 -3.44 10.01
C ILE A 242 -18.30 -3.97 8.79
N CYS A 243 -17.77 -5.20 8.88
CA CYS A 243 -17.04 -5.83 7.79
C CYS A 243 -17.92 -5.99 6.54
N LEU A 244 -19.17 -6.42 6.71
CA LEU A 244 -20.11 -6.63 5.61
C LEU A 244 -20.50 -5.35 4.86
N LEU A 245 -20.38 -4.19 5.49
CA LEU A 245 -20.66 -2.91 4.82
C LEU A 245 -19.77 -2.66 3.59
N TYR A 246 -18.55 -3.15 3.65
CA TYR A 246 -17.54 -2.90 2.62
C TYR A 246 -17.27 -4.13 1.74
N THR A 247 -17.32 -5.31 2.32
CA THR A 247 -16.88 -6.56 1.68
C THR A 247 -17.98 -7.31 0.95
N SER A 248 -19.12 -6.67 0.65
CA SER A 248 -20.17 -7.32 -0.11
C SER A 248 -19.63 -7.75 -1.49
N PRO A 249 -19.59 -9.07 -1.75
CA PRO A 249 -18.88 -9.61 -2.91
C PRO A 249 -19.64 -9.47 -4.24
N SER A 250 -20.80 -8.81 -4.25
CA SER A 250 -21.58 -8.68 -5.48
C SER A 250 -21.15 -7.45 -6.29
N PRO A 251 -20.68 -7.61 -7.52
CA PRO A 251 -20.45 -6.48 -8.43
C PRO A 251 -21.73 -5.67 -8.73
N ARG A 252 -22.90 -6.20 -8.34
CA ARG A 252 -24.22 -5.57 -8.53
C ARG A 252 -24.67 -4.78 -7.31
N ASP A 253 -24.08 -5.05 -6.14
CA ASP A 253 -24.36 -4.33 -4.91
C ASP A 253 -23.24 -3.30 -4.70
N GLY A 254 -23.30 -2.19 -5.42
CA GLY A 254 -22.39 -1.08 -5.18
C GLY A 254 -22.49 -0.65 -3.71
N LEU A 255 -21.38 -0.21 -3.13
CA LEU A 255 -21.25 0.25 -1.73
C LEU A 255 -22.40 1.20 -1.32
N LEU A 256 -22.86 2.00 -2.26
CA LEU A 256 -23.95 2.97 -2.09
C LEU A 256 -25.34 2.36 -2.03
N SER A 257 -25.54 1.11 -2.51
CA SER A 257 -26.85 0.48 -2.55
C SER A 257 -27.28 -0.10 -1.18
N ARG A 258 -26.33 -0.27 -0.26
CA ARG A 258 -26.57 -0.74 1.11
C ARG A 258 -26.56 0.36 2.15
N MET A 259 -26.18 1.57 1.80
CA MET A 259 -26.36 2.70 2.72
C MET A 259 -27.85 3.02 2.78
N PRO A 260 -28.45 3.14 4.00
CA PRO A 260 -29.83 3.55 4.13
C PRO A 260 -30.03 4.87 3.38
N SER A 261 -31.00 4.93 2.49
CA SER A 261 -31.34 6.11 1.69
C SER A 261 -32.03 7.20 2.50
N SER A 262 -31.91 7.14 3.82
CA SER A 262 -32.60 8.06 4.72
C SER A 262 -31.70 8.56 5.82
N ALA A 263 -31.26 9.73 5.66
CA ALA A 263 -31.26 10.74 6.72
C ALA A 263 -31.28 12.12 6.08
#